data_39e4e8d1b94a9db2bb22ba8490c85473
#
_entry.id   39e4e8d1b94a9db2bb22ba8490c85473
#
_cell.length_a   1.000
_cell.length_b   1.000
_cell.length_c   1.000
_cell.angle_alpha   90.00
_cell.angle_beta   90.00
_cell.angle_gamma   90.00
#
_symmetry.space_group_name_H-M   'P 1'
#
loop_
_entity.id
_entity.type
_entity.pdbx_description
1 polymer ?
#
loop_
_entity_poly.entity_id
_entity_poly.type
_entity_poly.pdbx_seq_one_letter_code
_entity_poly.pdbx_strand_id
1 'polypeptide(L)'
;MQKFIVTLSCQDGLGIVAAVSQIFAEAGLNIDESQQFSDADSGMFFMRVGLSTQNELDRPVLDKRFAPVAKKFQMNWKIVDAAHRPRALIMVSKFDHCLVDLIYRCQTNSLHMDIAGVISNHKVGQQWSKNAGLPFHYRPGGADARAENEAHLLELIEAEDIELVILARYMQILSPELAAQLAGRIINIHHSFLPSFKGAVPYSRAHERGVKMIGATAHFVTPDLDEGPIITQGVADIRHDMTIDDLIDVGRDVERSVLARAVRLFTEHRILLNGPKTVIFD
;
A
#
# COMPACT_ATOMS: atom_id res chain seq x y z
N MET A 1 17.07 -20.21 9.29
CA MET A 1 16.47 -20.36 7.93
C MET A 1 16.18 -18.96 7.43
N GLN A 2 16.85 -18.56 6.37
CA GLN A 2 16.68 -17.28 5.74
C GLN A 2 15.59 -17.37 4.66
N LYS A 3 14.80 -16.33 4.49
CA LYS A 3 13.69 -16.29 3.52
C LYS A 3 13.78 -15.04 2.65
N PHE A 4 13.43 -15.19 1.39
CA PHE A 4 13.36 -14.09 0.42
C PHE A 4 12.02 -14.09 -0.29
N ILE A 5 11.60 -12.92 -0.74
CA ILE A 5 10.47 -12.74 -1.64
C ILE A 5 11.01 -12.16 -2.94
N VAL A 6 10.66 -12.79 -4.05
CA VAL A 6 10.96 -12.29 -5.39
C VAL A 6 9.66 -11.90 -6.06
N THR A 7 9.61 -10.69 -6.57
CA THR A 7 8.52 -10.22 -7.44
C THR A 7 9.10 -9.84 -8.79
N LEU A 8 8.39 -10.16 -9.85
CA LEU A 8 8.79 -9.80 -11.20
C LEU A 8 7.59 -9.58 -12.11
N SER A 9 7.79 -8.74 -13.12
CA SER A 9 6.89 -8.57 -14.26
C SER A 9 7.68 -8.39 -15.54
N CYS A 10 7.17 -8.92 -16.65
CA CYS A 10 7.76 -8.77 -17.97
C CYS A 10 6.71 -9.03 -19.05
N GLN A 11 7.08 -8.83 -20.32
CA GLN A 11 6.27 -9.33 -21.44
C GLN A 11 6.14 -10.86 -21.32
N ASP A 12 4.93 -11.39 -21.50
CA ASP A 12 4.71 -12.85 -21.40
C ASP A 12 5.42 -13.60 -22.51
N GLY A 13 5.92 -14.79 -22.21
CA GLY A 13 6.68 -15.59 -23.15
C GLY A 13 7.09 -16.98 -22.64
N LEU A 14 7.46 -17.83 -23.56
CA LEU A 14 7.87 -19.20 -23.25
C LEU A 14 9.16 -19.25 -22.42
N GLY A 15 9.14 -20.11 -21.38
CA GLY A 15 10.34 -20.45 -20.61
C GLY A 15 10.67 -19.52 -19.45
N ILE A 16 9.85 -18.49 -19.17
CA ILE A 16 10.05 -17.56 -18.06
C ILE A 16 10.14 -18.33 -16.74
N VAL A 17 9.11 -19.11 -16.40
CA VAL A 17 9.03 -19.87 -15.14
C VAL A 17 10.17 -20.85 -15.00
N ALA A 18 10.50 -21.58 -16.07
CA ALA A 18 11.61 -22.55 -16.07
C ALA A 18 12.95 -21.85 -15.78
N ALA A 19 13.24 -20.73 -16.46
CA ALA A 19 14.48 -19.99 -16.25
C ALA A 19 14.60 -19.41 -14.85
N VAL A 20 13.51 -18.84 -14.31
CA VAL A 20 13.45 -18.28 -12.95
C VAL A 20 13.64 -19.39 -11.89
N SER A 21 12.94 -20.50 -12.02
CA SER A 21 13.03 -21.61 -11.07
C SER A 21 14.41 -22.29 -11.08
N GLN A 22 15.04 -22.39 -12.26
CA GLN A 22 16.39 -22.94 -12.41
C GLN A 22 17.42 -22.13 -11.61
N ILE A 23 17.38 -20.80 -11.71
CA ILE A 23 18.30 -19.92 -10.93
C ILE A 23 18.17 -20.14 -9.44
N PHE A 24 16.96 -20.30 -8.93
CA PHE A 24 16.73 -20.54 -7.50
C PHE A 24 17.29 -21.92 -7.07
N ALA A 25 17.05 -22.94 -7.86
CA ALA A 25 17.60 -24.27 -7.60
C ALA A 25 19.14 -24.27 -7.62
N GLU A 26 19.77 -23.62 -8.61
CA GLU A 26 21.23 -23.49 -8.73
C GLU A 26 21.82 -22.63 -7.58
N ALA A 27 21.04 -21.72 -7.00
CA ALA A 27 21.42 -20.94 -5.83
C ALA A 27 21.24 -21.69 -4.50
N GLY A 28 20.71 -22.90 -4.52
CA GLY A 28 20.41 -23.70 -3.32
C GLY A 28 19.21 -23.18 -2.52
N LEU A 29 18.26 -22.56 -3.22
CA LEU A 29 17.02 -22.03 -2.63
C LEU A 29 15.86 -23.00 -2.88
N ASN A 30 15.07 -23.24 -1.83
CA ASN A 30 13.78 -23.90 -1.95
C ASN A 30 12.69 -22.89 -2.32
N ILE A 31 11.77 -23.27 -3.21
CA ILE A 31 10.56 -22.50 -3.51
C ILE A 31 9.47 -22.96 -2.53
N ASP A 32 9.11 -22.10 -1.58
CA ASP A 32 8.08 -22.38 -0.58
C ASP A 32 6.68 -21.99 -1.10
N GLU A 33 6.61 -20.92 -1.89
CA GLU A 33 5.39 -20.38 -2.50
C GLU A 33 5.70 -19.87 -3.89
N SER A 34 4.85 -20.13 -4.86
CA SER A 34 4.96 -19.59 -6.21
C SER A 34 3.58 -19.26 -6.75
N GLN A 35 3.36 -17.98 -7.06
CA GLN A 35 2.14 -17.47 -7.66
C GLN A 35 2.49 -16.73 -8.95
N GLN A 36 1.68 -16.90 -9.98
CA GLN A 36 1.91 -16.28 -11.28
C GLN A 36 0.59 -15.95 -11.96
N PHE A 37 0.63 -14.94 -12.83
CA PHE A 37 -0.51 -14.52 -13.61
C PHE A 37 -0.04 -13.98 -14.97
N SER A 38 -0.65 -14.49 -16.06
CA SER A 38 -0.50 -13.95 -17.41
C SER A 38 -1.75 -13.15 -17.72
N ASP A 39 -1.58 -11.84 -17.92
CA ASP A 39 -2.69 -10.96 -18.29
C ASP A 39 -2.83 -10.92 -19.81
N ALA A 40 -3.88 -11.52 -20.33
CA ALA A 40 -4.16 -11.58 -21.77
C ALA A 40 -4.43 -10.20 -22.39
N ASP A 41 -4.95 -9.23 -21.60
CA ASP A 41 -5.28 -7.89 -22.09
C ASP A 41 -4.02 -7.05 -22.33
N SER A 42 -3.06 -7.10 -21.41
CA SER A 42 -1.80 -6.34 -21.50
C SER A 42 -0.67 -7.13 -22.12
N GLY A 43 -0.79 -8.45 -22.25
CA GLY A 43 0.28 -9.35 -22.66
C GLY A 43 1.42 -9.44 -21.64
N MET A 44 1.20 -9.00 -20.40
CA MET A 44 2.19 -9.01 -19.33
C MET A 44 2.11 -10.25 -18.48
N PHE A 45 3.27 -10.73 -18.05
CA PHE A 45 3.43 -11.80 -17.07
C PHE A 45 3.87 -11.22 -15.73
N PHE A 46 3.28 -11.72 -14.65
CA PHE A 46 3.56 -11.36 -13.27
C PHE A 46 3.85 -12.59 -12.44
N MET A 47 4.82 -12.51 -11.54
CA MET A 47 5.16 -13.62 -10.66
C MET A 47 5.62 -13.12 -9.31
N ARG A 48 5.20 -13.82 -8.24
CA ARG A 48 5.71 -13.70 -6.89
C ARG A 48 6.17 -15.06 -6.40
N VAL A 49 7.38 -15.12 -5.83
CA VAL A 49 7.97 -16.36 -5.31
C VAL A 49 8.48 -16.14 -3.90
N GLY A 50 8.06 -16.98 -2.97
CA GLY A 50 8.63 -17.11 -1.64
C GLY A 50 9.72 -18.17 -1.65
N LEU A 51 10.91 -17.82 -1.16
CA LEU A 51 12.09 -18.66 -1.17
C LEU A 51 12.61 -18.86 0.24
N SER A 52 13.22 -20.03 0.51
CA SER A 52 13.93 -20.28 1.76
C SER A 52 15.26 -21.00 1.53
N THR A 53 16.19 -20.81 2.46
CA THR A 53 17.48 -21.54 2.48
C THR A 53 17.95 -21.75 3.92
N GLN A 54 18.72 -22.85 4.13
CA GLN A 54 19.43 -23.10 5.39
C GLN A 54 20.82 -22.46 5.40
N ASN A 55 21.33 -22.09 4.24
CA ASN A 55 22.64 -21.45 4.09
C ASN A 55 22.51 -19.93 4.28
N GLU A 56 23.57 -19.31 4.75
CA GLU A 56 23.69 -17.86 4.66
C GLU A 56 23.88 -17.46 3.20
N LEU A 57 23.00 -16.61 2.70
CA LEU A 57 23.06 -16.11 1.34
C LEU A 57 22.82 -14.59 1.35
N ASP A 58 23.83 -13.86 0.92
CA ASP A 58 23.72 -12.41 0.78
C ASP A 58 22.82 -12.06 -0.42
N ARG A 59 21.84 -11.18 -0.19
CA ARG A 59 20.96 -10.68 -1.23
C ARG A 59 21.72 -10.18 -2.48
N PRO A 60 22.81 -9.37 -2.39
CA PRO A 60 23.58 -8.95 -3.55
C PRO A 60 24.14 -10.10 -4.41
N VAL A 61 24.41 -11.25 -3.80
CA VAL A 61 24.84 -12.46 -4.53
C VAL A 61 23.68 -13.03 -5.33
N LEU A 62 22.50 -13.08 -4.74
CA LEU A 62 21.29 -13.54 -5.42
C LEU A 62 20.87 -12.58 -6.54
N ASP A 63 20.94 -11.28 -6.30
CA ASP A 63 20.70 -10.23 -7.31
C ASP A 63 21.61 -10.43 -8.54
N LYS A 64 22.92 -10.68 -8.33
CA LYS A 64 23.88 -10.93 -9.42
C LYS A 64 23.56 -12.21 -10.21
N ARG A 65 23.10 -13.27 -9.54
CA ARG A 65 22.71 -14.52 -10.19
C ARG A 65 21.42 -14.38 -11.00
N PHE A 66 20.49 -13.57 -10.52
CA PHE A 66 19.20 -13.35 -11.16
C PHE A 66 19.27 -12.39 -12.35
N ALA A 67 20.15 -11.39 -12.30
CA ALA A 67 20.28 -10.34 -13.30
C ALA A 67 20.39 -10.83 -14.78
N PRO A 68 21.12 -11.91 -15.13
CA PRO A 68 21.18 -12.41 -16.51
C PRO A 68 19.82 -12.87 -17.04
N VAL A 69 19.01 -13.55 -16.20
CA VAL A 69 17.65 -14.01 -16.56
C VAL A 69 16.72 -12.80 -16.66
N ALA A 70 16.80 -11.89 -15.71
CA ALA A 70 16.02 -10.64 -15.76
C ALA A 70 16.32 -9.82 -17.02
N LYS A 71 17.59 -9.73 -17.43
CA LYS A 71 17.99 -9.06 -18.67
C LYS A 71 17.45 -9.78 -19.91
N LYS A 72 17.51 -11.11 -19.95
CA LYS A 72 17.03 -11.92 -21.09
C LYS A 72 15.55 -11.67 -21.38
N PHE A 73 14.73 -11.58 -20.35
CA PHE A 73 13.29 -11.39 -20.46
C PHE A 73 12.84 -9.94 -20.21
N GLN A 74 13.77 -8.99 -20.08
CA GLN A 74 13.48 -7.58 -19.79
C GLN A 74 12.57 -7.39 -18.57
N MET A 75 12.86 -8.14 -17.49
CA MET A 75 12.03 -8.14 -16.28
C MET A 75 12.22 -6.85 -15.49
N ASN A 76 11.12 -6.29 -15.01
CA ASN A 76 11.11 -5.46 -13.80
C ASN A 76 11.03 -6.41 -12.61
N TRP A 77 12.00 -6.35 -11.68
CA TRP A 77 12.08 -7.33 -10.60
C TRP A 77 12.64 -6.73 -9.31
N LYS A 78 12.29 -7.37 -8.20
CA LYS A 78 12.80 -7.04 -6.87
C LYS A 78 13.00 -8.33 -6.08
N ILE A 79 14.11 -8.43 -5.36
CA ILE A 79 14.36 -9.46 -4.34
C ILE A 79 14.47 -8.76 -3.00
N VAL A 80 13.73 -9.24 -2.02
CA VAL A 80 13.72 -8.67 -0.66
C VAL A 80 13.89 -9.76 0.37
N ASP A 81 14.52 -9.43 1.49
CA ASP A 81 14.50 -10.29 2.68
C ASP A 81 13.09 -10.29 3.26
N ALA A 82 12.50 -11.47 3.48
CA ALA A 82 11.16 -11.57 4.04
C ALA A 82 11.05 -11.05 5.48
N ALA A 83 12.18 -10.90 6.19
CA ALA A 83 12.23 -10.28 7.51
C ALA A 83 12.28 -8.75 7.47
N HIS A 84 12.50 -8.15 6.29
CA HIS A 84 12.53 -6.70 6.14
C HIS A 84 11.20 -6.06 6.54
N ARG A 85 11.27 -5.02 7.36
CA ARG A 85 10.11 -4.24 7.80
C ARG A 85 10.15 -2.88 7.11
N PRO A 86 9.28 -2.64 6.12
CA PRO A 86 9.25 -1.35 5.44
C PRO A 86 8.97 -0.20 6.43
N ARG A 87 9.69 0.90 6.28
CA ARG A 87 9.46 2.11 7.07
C ARG A 87 8.36 2.94 6.43
N ALA A 88 7.37 3.35 7.23
CA ALA A 88 6.20 4.07 6.75
C ALA A 88 5.97 5.39 7.49
N LEU A 89 5.50 6.41 6.77
CA LEU A 89 4.91 7.62 7.32
C LEU A 89 3.38 7.54 7.19
N ILE A 90 2.66 7.93 8.24
CA ILE A 90 1.20 8.01 8.20
C ILE A 90 0.78 9.47 8.20
N MET A 91 0.00 9.86 7.19
CA MET A 91 -0.58 11.19 7.08
C MET A 91 -2.06 11.14 7.46
N VAL A 92 -2.49 12.01 8.36
CA VAL A 92 -3.85 12.02 8.90
C VAL A 92 -4.39 13.45 9.01
N SER A 93 -5.71 13.63 8.92
CA SER A 93 -6.39 14.92 9.20
C SER A 93 -7.25 14.80 10.47
N LYS A 94 -8.55 15.09 10.36
CA LYS A 94 -9.48 15.17 11.51
C LYS A 94 -9.90 13.82 12.08
N PHE A 95 -9.87 12.75 11.28
CA PHE A 95 -10.40 11.44 11.64
C PHE A 95 -9.25 10.47 11.86
N ASP A 96 -9.11 9.96 13.07
CA ASP A 96 -7.95 9.19 13.54
C ASP A 96 -8.18 7.66 13.58
N HIS A 97 -9.37 7.17 13.27
CA HIS A 97 -9.72 5.76 13.39
C HIS A 97 -8.77 4.83 12.59
N CYS A 98 -8.36 5.23 11.38
CA CYS A 98 -7.39 4.47 10.60
C CYS A 98 -5.97 4.55 11.19
N LEU A 99 -5.55 5.72 11.71
CA LEU A 99 -4.26 5.88 12.38
C LEU A 99 -4.15 4.97 13.59
N VAL A 100 -5.17 4.98 14.44
CA VAL A 100 -5.22 4.17 15.68
C VAL A 100 -5.16 2.67 15.36
N ASP A 101 -5.92 2.22 14.35
CA ASP A 101 -5.91 0.81 13.91
C ASP A 101 -4.53 0.38 13.38
N LEU A 102 -3.87 1.22 12.56
CA LEU A 102 -2.53 0.93 12.05
C LEU A 102 -1.49 0.87 13.17
N ILE A 103 -1.50 1.82 14.11
CA ILE A 103 -0.62 1.80 15.28
C ILE A 103 -0.81 0.50 16.08
N TYR A 104 -2.06 0.14 16.39
CA TYR A 104 -2.38 -1.08 17.14
C TYR A 104 -1.85 -2.34 16.43
N ARG A 105 -2.08 -2.45 15.12
CA ARG A 105 -1.63 -3.59 14.32
C ARG A 105 -0.11 -3.72 14.25
N CYS A 106 0.62 -2.60 14.19
CA CYS A 106 2.08 -2.62 14.24
C CYS A 106 2.58 -3.06 15.63
N GLN A 107 2.00 -2.55 16.71
CA GLN A 107 2.36 -2.94 18.08
C GLN A 107 2.07 -4.42 18.38
N THR A 108 1.04 -4.99 17.79
CA THR A 108 0.67 -6.40 17.93
C THR A 108 1.34 -7.32 16.90
N ASN A 109 2.24 -6.80 16.07
CA ASN A 109 2.88 -7.54 14.96
C ASN A 109 1.91 -8.12 13.92
N SER A 110 0.68 -7.62 13.84
CA SER A 110 -0.27 -8.03 12.81
C SER A 110 -0.10 -7.27 11.49
N LEU A 111 0.69 -6.18 11.50
CA LEU A 111 1.28 -5.54 10.32
C LEU A 111 2.80 -5.51 10.46
N HIS A 112 3.47 -5.98 9.41
CA HIS A 112 4.93 -6.13 9.41
C HIS A 112 5.59 -4.89 8.78
N MET A 113 5.53 -3.77 9.49
CA MET A 113 6.18 -2.50 9.12
C MET A 113 6.59 -1.70 10.36
N ASP A 114 7.43 -0.71 10.18
CA ASP A 114 7.83 0.25 11.20
C ASP A 114 7.26 1.63 10.87
N ILE A 115 6.50 2.20 11.80
CA ILE A 115 5.97 3.56 11.66
C ILE A 115 7.08 4.52 12.07
N ALA A 116 7.64 5.26 11.11
CA ALA A 116 8.68 6.25 11.35
C ALA A 116 8.14 7.55 11.94
N GLY A 117 6.90 7.90 11.64
CA GLY A 117 6.26 9.09 12.16
C GLY A 117 4.85 9.32 11.64
N VAL A 118 4.20 10.30 12.21
CA VAL A 118 2.86 10.74 11.83
C VAL A 118 2.90 12.21 11.42
N ILE A 119 2.35 12.54 10.26
CA ILE A 119 2.20 13.91 9.76
C ILE A 119 0.72 14.27 9.82
N SER A 120 0.39 15.44 10.33
CA SER A 120 -1.01 15.88 10.38
C SER A 120 -1.15 17.39 10.28
N ASN A 121 -2.20 17.83 9.57
CA ASN A 121 -2.66 19.22 9.56
C ASN A 121 -3.62 19.54 10.71
N HIS A 122 -3.88 18.58 11.61
CA HIS A 122 -4.67 18.71 12.84
C HIS A 122 -3.96 18.06 14.03
N LYS A 123 -4.31 18.44 15.24
CA LYS A 123 -3.69 17.89 16.46
C LYS A 123 -4.33 16.58 16.96
N VAL A 124 -5.34 16.08 16.28
CA VAL A 124 -6.12 14.90 16.69
C VAL A 124 -5.25 13.66 16.94
N GLY A 125 -4.33 13.37 16.01
CA GLY A 125 -3.44 12.20 16.12
C GLY A 125 -2.27 12.35 17.11
N GLN A 126 -2.06 13.54 17.71
CA GLN A 126 -0.87 13.84 18.51
C GLN A 126 -0.75 12.96 19.76
N GLN A 127 -1.87 12.76 20.46
CA GLN A 127 -1.87 11.96 21.70
C GLN A 127 -1.63 10.47 21.40
N TRP A 128 -2.21 9.97 20.32
CA TRP A 128 -1.99 8.57 19.87
C TRP A 128 -0.54 8.33 19.50
N SER A 129 0.06 9.24 18.74
CA SER A 129 1.48 9.18 18.37
C SER A 129 2.37 9.20 19.60
N LYS A 130 2.12 10.12 20.54
CA LYS A 130 2.88 10.22 21.80
C LYS A 130 2.79 8.93 22.62
N ASN A 131 1.59 8.36 22.77
CA ASN A 131 1.38 7.12 23.53
C ASN A 131 2.11 5.93 22.89
N ALA A 132 2.25 5.94 21.56
CA ALA A 132 2.98 4.93 20.80
C ALA A 132 4.49 5.19 20.69
N GLY A 133 5.01 6.30 21.24
CA GLY A 133 6.42 6.70 21.12
C GLY A 133 6.82 7.14 19.71
N LEU A 134 5.86 7.59 18.88
CA LEU A 134 6.10 7.99 17.50
C LEU A 134 6.29 9.51 17.37
N PRO A 135 7.22 9.97 16.51
CA PRO A 135 7.32 11.37 16.12
C PRO A 135 6.00 11.88 15.54
N PHE A 136 5.60 13.09 15.92
CA PHE A 136 4.40 13.74 15.40
C PHE A 136 4.74 15.10 14.80
N HIS A 137 4.53 15.24 13.51
CA HIS A 137 4.81 16.45 12.73
C HIS A 137 3.50 17.20 12.48
N TYR A 138 3.27 18.28 13.25
CA TYR A 138 2.13 19.15 13.04
C TYR A 138 2.41 20.11 11.90
N ARG A 139 1.68 19.97 10.81
CA ARG A 139 1.80 20.79 9.60
C ARG A 139 0.45 21.40 9.24
N PRO A 140 0.05 22.48 9.94
CA PRO A 140 -1.21 23.18 9.65
C PRO A 140 -1.11 23.93 8.31
N GLY A 141 -2.27 24.29 7.78
CA GLY A 141 -2.38 25.08 6.56
C GLY A 141 -3.24 24.40 5.52
N GLY A 142 -3.59 25.17 4.50
CA GLY A 142 -4.35 24.74 3.33
C GLY A 142 -3.49 24.73 2.08
N ALA A 143 -4.07 25.14 0.95
CA ALA A 143 -3.39 25.18 -0.34
C ALA A 143 -2.09 26.01 -0.34
N ASP A 144 -2.06 27.10 0.42
CA ASP A 144 -0.89 28.01 0.48
C ASP A 144 0.32 27.38 1.17
N ALA A 145 0.11 26.46 2.12
CA ALA A 145 1.18 25.76 2.82
C ALA A 145 1.57 24.42 2.15
N ARG A 146 0.92 24.05 1.05
CA ARG A 146 1.13 22.74 0.40
C ARG A 146 2.58 22.51 0.01
N ALA A 147 3.20 23.46 -0.68
CA ALA A 147 4.58 23.33 -1.15
C ALA A 147 5.58 23.10 0.00
N GLU A 148 5.44 23.85 1.11
CA GLU A 148 6.28 23.67 2.30
C GLU A 148 6.05 22.31 2.98
N ASN A 149 4.78 21.90 3.08
CA ASN A 149 4.43 20.61 3.70
C ASN A 149 4.91 19.42 2.87
N GLU A 150 4.88 19.52 1.55
CA GLU A 150 5.39 18.50 0.63
C GLU A 150 6.91 18.45 0.65
N ALA A 151 7.60 19.60 0.70
CA ALA A 151 9.05 19.65 0.86
C ALA A 151 9.49 18.95 2.16
N HIS A 152 8.81 19.23 3.28
CA HIS A 152 9.07 18.56 4.54
C HIS A 152 8.79 17.04 4.48
N LEU A 153 7.75 16.61 3.77
CA LEU A 153 7.48 15.18 3.56
C LEU A 153 8.65 14.52 2.80
N LEU A 154 9.16 15.16 1.74
CA LEU A 154 10.30 14.64 0.97
C LEU A 154 11.57 14.58 1.81
N GLU A 155 11.85 15.59 2.64
CA GLU A 155 12.97 15.58 3.58
C GLU A 155 12.89 14.40 4.55
N LEU A 156 11.70 14.12 5.11
CA LEU A 156 11.50 12.96 5.99
C LEU A 156 11.63 11.63 5.25
N ILE A 157 11.15 11.55 4.01
CA ILE A 157 11.28 10.34 3.19
C ILE A 157 12.74 9.98 2.96
N GLU A 158 13.58 10.97 2.69
CA GLU A 158 15.01 10.78 2.47
C GLU A 158 15.76 10.50 3.79
N ALA A 159 15.51 11.30 4.83
CA ALA A 159 16.21 11.20 6.11
C ALA A 159 15.91 9.90 6.88
N GLU A 160 14.71 9.36 6.72
CA GLU A 160 14.22 8.19 7.47
C GLU A 160 14.06 6.94 6.59
N ASP A 161 14.58 6.94 5.36
CA ASP A 161 14.47 5.82 4.40
C ASP A 161 13.03 5.31 4.25
N ILE A 162 12.06 6.22 4.10
CA ILE A 162 10.65 5.86 4.03
C ILE A 162 10.33 5.14 2.72
N GLU A 163 9.74 3.96 2.81
CA GLU A 163 9.33 3.17 1.66
C GLU A 163 7.84 3.34 1.31
N LEU A 164 7.02 3.69 2.31
CA LEU A 164 5.57 3.82 2.15
C LEU A 164 5.03 5.08 2.83
N VAL A 165 4.19 5.83 2.14
CA VAL A 165 3.36 6.89 2.70
C VAL A 165 1.91 6.42 2.72
N ILE A 166 1.23 6.54 3.86
CA ILE A 166 -0.14 6.10 4.05
C ILE A 166 -1.02 7.30 4.32
N LEU A 167 -1.94 7.62 3.41
CA LEU A 167 -2.94 8.65 3.59
C LEU A 167 -4.14 8.06 4.36
N ALA A 168 -4.05 8.08 5.69
CA ALA A 168 -5.06 7.58 6.61
C ALA A 168 -6.11 8.66 6.88
N ARG A 169 -7.00 8.91 5.93
CA ARG A 169 -7.97 10.04 5.97
C ARG A 169 -7.27 11.41 5.97
N TYR A 170 -6.21 11.54 5.19
CA TYR A 170 -5.56 12.82 4.95
C TYR A 170 -6.32 13.61 3.89
N MET A 171 -7.03 14.66 4.33
CA MET A 171 -8.00 15.38 3.51
C MET A 171 -7.38 16.57 2.73
N GLN A 172 -6.09 16.49 2.43
CA GLN A 172 -5.40 17.45 1.56
C GLN A 172 -4.99 16.75 0.26
N ILE A 173 -5.10 17.48 -0.84
CA ILE A 173 -4.70 16.98 -2.16
C ILE A 173 -3.20 17.22 -2.33
N LEU A 174 -2.46 16.15 -2.62
CA LEU A 174 -1.05 16.22 -2.98
C LEU A 174 -0.86 16.81 -4.37
N SER A 175 0.29 17.44 -4.61
CA SER A 175 0.61 17.94 -5.95
C SER A 175 0.77 16.78 -6.95
N PRO A 176 0.47 17.01 -8.24
CA PRO A 176 0.73 16.03 -9.28
C PRO A 176 2.20 15.60 -9.35
N GLU A 177 3.11 16.55 -9.09
CA GLU A 177 4.56 16.35 -9.08
C GLU A 177 4.97 15.36 -7.97
N LEU A 178 4.49 15.58 -6.76
CA LEU A 178 4.76 14.68 -5.63
C LEU A 178 4.14 13.30 -5.85
N ALA A 179 2.91 13.24 -6.35
CA ALA A 179 2.23 11.98 -6.65
C ALA A 179 3.00 11.17 -7.73
N ALA A 180 3.52 11.83 -8.76
CA ALA A 180 4.34 11.21 -9.80
C ALA A 180 5.71 10.73 -9.26
N GLN A 181 6.38 11.55 -8.43
CA GLN A 181 7.67 11.20 -7.83
C GLN A 181 7.59 9.99 -6.91
N LEU A 182 6.47 9.83 -6.20
CA LEU A 182 6.23 8.74 -5.25
C LEU A 182 5.27 7.68 -5.81
N ALA A 183 5.18 7.54 -7.14
CA ALA A 183 4.31 6.56 -7.78
C ALA A 183 4.53 5.15 -7.23
N GLY A 184 3.45 4.46 -6.84
CA GLY A 184 3.50 3.12 -6.24
C GLY A 184 3.99 3.08 -4.79
N ARG A 185 4.23 4.24 -4.15
CA ARG A 185 4.70 4.37 -2.76
C ARG A 185 3.73 5.14 -1.86
N ILE A 186 2.59 5.60 -2.37
CA ILE A 186 1.55 6.27 -1.57
C ILE A 186 0.26 5.47 -1.68
N ILE A 187 -0.27 5.01 -0.54
CA ILE A 187 -1.57 4.35 -0.45
C ILE A 187 -2.57 5.32 0.21
N ASN A 188 -3.72 5.52 -0.45
CA ASN A 188 -4.82 6.31 0.08
C ASN A 188 -6.01 5.42 0.43
N ILE A 189 -6.71 5.77 1.52
CA ILE A 189 -8.06 5.25 1.80
C ILE A 189 -9.11 6.29 1.39
N HIS A 190 -9.91 5.93 0.40
CA HIS A 190 -11.06 6.69 -0.04
C HIS A 190 -12.34 6.11 0.58
N HIS A 191 -13.14 6.96 1.19
CA HIS A 191 -14.32 6.60 1.99
C HIS A 191 -15.57 6.33 1.16
N SER A 192 -15.39 5.81 -0.06
CA SER A 192 -16.48 5.32 -0.89
C SER A 192 -16.00 4.22 -1.84
N PHE A 193 -16.94 3.57 -2.50
CA PHE A 193 -16.67 2.58 -3.52
C PHE A 193 -16.37 3.29 -4.85
N LEU A 194 -15.08 3.29 -5.26
CA LEU A 194 -14.67 3.85 -6.56
C LEU A 194 -15.02 2.88 -7.71
N PRO A 195 -15.36 3.42 -8.89
CA PRO A 195 -15.32 4.82 -9.33
C PRO A 195 -16.57 5.64 -9.01
N SER A 196 -17.46 5.18 -8.14
CA SER A 196 -18.71 5.85 -7.78
C SER A 196 -18.57 6.77 -6.56
N PHE A 197 -19.48 7.75 -6.40
CA PHE A 197 -19.60 8.62 -5.22
C PHE A 197 -18.37 9.50 -4.91
N LYS A 198 -17.81 10.15 -5.91
CA LYS A 198 -16.79 11.19 -5.70
C LYS A 198 -17.38 12.40 -4.96
N GLY A 199 -16.64 12.96 -4.00
CA GLY A 199 -16.95 14.22 -3.32
C GLY A 199 -17.15 14.13 -1.82
N ALA A 200 -17.36 15.29 -1.17
CA ALA A 200 -17.54 15.42 0.27
C ALA A 200 -18.92 14.90 0.74
N VAL A 201 -18.99 14.41 1.99
CA VAL A 201 -20.22 13.96 2.71
C VAL A 201 -20.92 12.75 2.06
N PRO A 202 -20.19 11.63 1.79
CA PRO A 202 -20.78 10.48 1.11
C PRO A 202 -21.89 9.79 1.94
N TYR A 203 -21.77 9.74 3.27
CA TYR A 203 -22.71 9.03 4.14
C TYR A 203 -24.08 9.72 4.21
N SER A 204 -24.15 11.07 4.25
CA SER A 204 -25.43 11.77 4.20
C SER A 204 -26.15 11.56 2.86
N ARG A 205 -25.40 11.62 1.75
CA ARG A 205 -25.95 11.35 0.41
C ARG A 205 -26.41 9.88 0.28
N ALA A 206 -25.64 8.96 0.83
CA ALA A 206 -25.98 7.54 0.85
C ALA A 206 -27.29 7.28 1.62
N HIS A 207 -27.44 7.91 2.79
CA HIS A 207 -28.65 7.84 3.59
C HIS A 207 -29.85 8.42 2.86
N GLU A 208 -29.74 9.65 2.31
CA GLU A 208 -30.81 10.32 1.55
C GLU A 208 -31.27 9.50 0.33
N ARG A 209 -30.32 8.81 -0.34
CA ARG A 209 -30.62 7.94 -1.49
C ARG A 209 -31.15 6.58 -1.09
N GLY A 210 -31.14 6.22 0.19
CA GLY A 210 -31.57 4.92 0.69
C GLY A 210 -30.75 3.76 0.11
N VAL A 211 -29.42 3.94 -0.04
CA VAL A 211 -28.53 2.89 -0.53
C VAL A 211 -28.58 1.67 0.38
N LYS A 212 -28.22 0.52 -0.14
CA LYS A 212 -28.21 -0.76 0.60
C LYS A 212 -26.81 -1.20 1.00
N MET A 213 -25.79 -0.54 0.45
CA MET A 213 -24.38 -0.81 0.76
C MET A 213 -23.59 0.50 0.78
N ILE A 214 -22.62 0.57 1.66
CA ILE A 214 -21.53 1.55 1.66
C ILE A 214 -20.19 0.83 1.55
N GLY A 215 -19.12 1.55 1.19
CA GLY A 215 -17.83 0.92 1.05
C GLY A 215 -16.68 1.89 1.12
N ALA A 216 -15.49 1.34 1.06
CA ALA A 216 -14.24 2.08 0.99
C ALA A 216 -13.29 1.44 -0.04
N THR A 217 -12.38 2.24 -0.57
CA THR A 217 -11.38 1.83 -1.56
C THR A 217 -10.00 2.25 -1.11
N ALA A 218 -9.05 1.31 -1.02
CA ALA A 218 -7.64 1.62 -0.92
C ALA A 218 -6.99 1.51 -2.30
N HIS A 219 -6.27 2.55 -2.69
CA HIS A 219 -5.63 2.65 -4.00
C HIS A 219 -4.28 3.36 -3.90
N PHE A 220 -3.43 3.17 -4.89
CA PHE A 220 -2.24 3.99 -5.04
C PHE A 220 -2.63 5.40 -5.47
N VAL A 221 -1.87 6.40 -4.98
CA VAL A 221 -2.08 7.79 -5.39
C VAL A 221 -1.38 8.02 -6.73
N THR A 222 -2.09 8.71 -7.62
CA THR A 222 -1.60 9.19 -8.92
C THR A 222 -1.85 10.70 -9.04
N PRO A 223 -1.29 11.38 -10.04
CA PRO A 223 -1.60 12.80 -10.31
C PRO A 223 -3.09 13.10 -10.46
N ASP A 224 -3.86 12.14 -10.99
CA ASP A 224 -5.30 12.26 -11.12
C ASP A 224 -5.99 11.83 -9.83
N LEU A 225 -6.80 12.72 -9.26
CA LEU A 225 -7.44 12.55 -7.95
C LEU A 225 -8.39 11.33 -7.96
N ASP A 226 -8.14 10.40 -7.02
CA ASP A 226 -8.92 9.17 -6.81
C ASP A 226 -9.03 8.24 -8.04
N GLU A 227 -8.09 8.36 -8.99
CA GLU A 227 -8.05 7.56 -10.24
C GLU A 227 -6.92 6.50 -10.22
N GLY A 228 -6.15 6.42 -9.14
CA GLY A 228 -5.01 5.51 -9.06
C GLY A 228 -5.39 4.02 -8.98
N PRO A 229 -4.45 3.11 -9.27
CA PRO A 229 -4.67 1.67 -9.28
C PRO A 229 -5.25 1.18 -7.95
N ILE A 230 -6.41 0.52 -8.02
CA ILE A 230 -7.13 0.00 -6.85
C ILE A 230 -6.38 -1.22 -6.29
N ILE A 231 -6.14 -1.24 -4.97
CA ILE A 231 -5.50 -2.34 -4.28
C ILE A 231 -6.55 -3.28 -3.71
N THR A 232 -7.49 -2.73 -2.95
CA THR A 232 -8.57 -3.52 -2.34
C THR A 232 -9.76 -2.64 -2.04
N GLN A 233 -10.93 -3.26 -2.02
CA GLN A 233 -12.19 -2.60 -1.70
C GLN A 233 -12.94 -3.43 -0.66
N GLY A 234 -13.77 -2.77 0.12
CA GLY A 234 -14.67 -3.42 1.07
C GLY A 234 -16.03 -2.73 1.07
N VAL A 235 -17.05 -3.50 1.39
CA VAL A 235 -18.43 -3.04 1.49
C VAL A 235 -19.07 -3.52 2.78
N ALA A 236 -20.10 -2.81 3.22
CA ALA A 236 -20.97 -3.23 4.31
C ALA A 236 -22.43 -2.96 3.95
N ASP A 237 -23.31 -3.85 4.37
CA ASP A 237 -24.75 -3.72 4.18
C ASP A 237 -25.34 -2.63 5.07
N ILE A 238 -26.28 -1.86 4.52
CA ILE A 238 -27.01 -0.79 5.21
C ILE A 238 -28.49 -1.14 5.27
N ARG A 239 -29.05 -1.04 6.47
CA ARG A 239 -30.46 -1.23 6.70
C ARG A 239 -31.20 0.10 6.65
N HIS A 240 -32.51 0.03 6.42
CA HIS A 240 -33.38 1.21 6.30
C HIS A 240 -33.62 1.95 7.63
N ASP A 241 -33.34 1.31 8.76
CA ASP A 241 -33.49 1.83 10.12
C ASP A 241 -32.21 2.47 10.69
N MET A 242 -31.11 2.45 9.92
CA MET A 242 -29.84 3.05 10.32
C MET A 242 -29.88 4.58 10.16
N THR A 243 -29.35 5.29 11.14
CA THR A 243 -29.13 6.73 11.10
C THR A 243 -27.85 7.08 10.32
N ILE A 244 -27.62 8.36 10.04
CA ILE A 244 -26.37 8.83 9.42
C ILE A 244 -25.16 8.49 10.31
N ASP A 245 -25.30 8.60 11.62
CA ASP A 245 -24.22 8.27 12.57
C ASP A 245 -23.89 6.77 12.54
N ASP A 246 -24.88 5.89 12.43
CA ASP A 246 -24.68 4.46 12.24
C ASP A 246 -23.92 4.17 10.94
N LEU A 247 -24.26 4.88 9.85
CA LEU A 247 -23.55 4.75 8.56
C LEU A 247 -22.09 5.20 8.67
N ILE A 248 -21.83 6.28 9.42
CA ILE A 248 -20.47 6.77 9.67
C ILE A 248 -19.66 5.73 10.43
N ASP A 249 -20.21 5.12 11.48
CA ASP A 249 -19.50 4.14 12.31
C ASP A 249 -19.21 2.85 11.51
N VAL A 250 -20.20 2.33 10.79
CA VAL A 250 -19.98 1.19 9.87
C VAL A 250 -18.93 1.54 8.81
N GLY A 251 -19.00 2.75 8.24
CA GLY A 251 -18.03 3.22 7.25
C GLY A 251 -16.60 3.28 7.80
N ARG A 252 -16.40 3.75 9.02
CA ARG A 252 -15.10 3.75 9.69
C ARG A 252 -14.52 2.35 9.88
N ASP A 253 -15.35 1.36 10.18
CA ASP A 253 -14.93 -0.03 10.30
C ASP A 253 -14.46 -0.60 8.96
N VAL A 254 -15.19 -0.32 7.89
CA VAL A 254 -14.79 -0.71 6.53
C VAL A 254 -13.49 -0.02 6.13
N GLU A 255 -13.35 1.30 6.37
CA GLU A 255 -12.14 2.06 6.05
C GLU A 255 -10.90 1.49 6.77
N ARG A 256 -11.00 1.17 8.07
CA ARG A 256 -9.91 0.55 8.85
C ARG A 256 -9.48 -0.79 8.26
N SER A 257 -10.46 -1.66 8.00
CA SER A 257 -10.21 -3.01 7.46
C SER A 257 -9.58 -2.97 6.08
N VAL A 258 -10.10 -2.13 5.18
CA VAL A 258 -9.61 -1.99 3.80
C VAL A 258 -8.20 -1.40 3.77
N LEU A 259 -7.94 -0.33 4.53
CA LEU A 259 -6.61 0.25 4.59
C LEU A 259 -5.57 -0.72 5.17
N ALA A 260 -5.91 -1.38 6.28
CA ALA A 260 -5.01 -2.35 6.90
C ALA A 260 -4.70 -3.53 5.96
N ARG A 261 -5.67 -4.01 5.17
CA ARG A 261 -5.44 -5.05 4.16
C ARG A 261 -4.51 -4.54 3.06
N ALA A 262 -4.75 -3.33 2.52
CA ALA A 262 -3.90 -2.76 1.48
C ALA A 262 -2.45 -2.61 1.95
N VAL A 263 -2.23 -2.10 3.16
CA VAL A 263 -0.90 -1.95 3.76
C VAL A 263 -0.25 -3.33 3.95
N ARG A 264 -0.98 -4.33 4.41
CA ARG A 264 -0.47 -5.71 4.55
C ARG A 264 -0.01 -6.27 3.21
N LEU A 265 -0.83 -6.17 2.17
CA LEU A 265 -0.49 -6.63 0.83
C LEU A 265 0.78 -5.95 0.30
N PHE A 266 0.96 -4.66 0.60
CA PHE A 266 2.18 -3.92 0.24
C PHE A 266 3.41 -4.44 1.00
N THR A 267 3.32 -4.57 2.32
CA THR A 267 4.44 -5.01 3.17
C THR A 267 4.83 -6.47 2.93
N GLU A 268 3.91 -7.30 2.46
CA GLU A 268 4.14 -8.68 2.05
C GLU A 268 4.56 -8.81 0.57
N HIS A 269 4.77 -7.70 -0.13
CA HIS A 269 5.13 -7.68 -1.55
C HIS A 269 4.17 -8.48 -2.43
N ARG A 270 2.85 -8.32 -2.20
CA ARG A 270 1.78 -9.03 -2.91
C ARG A 270 1.11 -8.20 -4.00
N ILE A 271 1.54 -6.95 -4.18
CA ILE A 271 0.96 -6.02 -5.16
C ILE A 271 1.95 -5.77 -6.27
N LEU A 272 1.57 -6.04 -7.51
CA LEU A 272 2.31 -5.64 -8.71
C LEU A 272 1.44 -4.71 -9.55
N LEU A 273 2.04 -3.63 -10.05
CA LEU A 273 1.35 -2.68 -10.92
C LEU A 273 1.24 -3.22 -12.34
N ASN A 274 0.07 -3.06 -12.95
CA ASN A 274 -0.25 -3.41 -14.33
C ASN A 274 -0.97 -2.23 -15.00
N GLY A 275 -0.22 -1.19 -15.37
CA GLY A 275 -0.79 0.05 -15.86
C GLY A 275 -1.74 0.67 -14.82
N PRO A 276 -3.03 0.91 -15.17
CA PRO A 276 -4.03 1.47 -14.25
C PRO A 276 -4.62 0.43 -13.27
N LYS A 277 -4.19 -0.81 -13.32
CA LYS A 277 -4.67 -1.92 -12.49
C LYS A 277 -3.58 -2.41 -11.54
N THR A 278 -3.95 -3.24 -10.58
CA THR A 278 -3.03 -4.03 -9.77
C THR A 278 -3.24 -5.53 -10.01
N VAL A 279 -2.17 -6.29 -9.91
CA VAL A 279 -2.20 -7.74 -9.75
C VAL A 279 -1.92 -8.05 -8.29
N ILE A 280 -2.85 -8.74 -7.64
CA ILE A 280 -2.76 -9.08 -6.21
C ILE A 280 -2.55 -10.59 -6.07
N PHE A 281 -1.49 -10.97 -5.38
CA PHE A 281 -1.19 -12.34 -5.00
C PHE A 281 -1.58 -12.57 -3.53
N ASP A 282 -2.77 -13.09 -3.28
CA ASP A 282 -3.33 -13.38 -1.95
C ASP A 282 -2.90 -14.76 -1.41
#